data_3f6a9d2449f0bb33fc89e78f56f3a7ec
#
_entry.id   3f6a9d2449f0bb33fc89e78f56f3a7ec
#
_cell.length_a   1.000
_cell.length_b   1.000
_cell.length_c   1.000
_cell.angle_alpha   90.00
_cell.angle_beta   90.00
_cell.angle_gamma   90.00
#
_symmetry.space_group_name_H-M   'P 1'
#
loop_
_entity.id
_entity.type
_entity.pdbx_description
1 polymer ?
#
loop_
_entity_poly.entity_id
_entity_poly.type
_entity_poly.pdbx_seq_one_letter_code
_entity_poly.pdbx_strand_id
1 'polypeptide(L)'
;MLVGLTFYFVLFRLIQYLLVFLTPIRQFDTSTSLLLDELCSPPSEINSYWNKYFWNKLLSWDTVFFIKNITSKNGKPQFEHEYAFSQLWTFFVRLFIRTNNESIYHALKVAVAIENILFYLSGIVLYFLTKKIFSQNIKQSQFARSIARKTSLLFFLTSAAGFLTSIYSEPLSFFFAFVGIWSRECSISMPVLGQFDIPWRYWFSYSFISMICFTLASLNRSNCVLLGIYFVFDLFELTKNRKVVKAICFPVLSGSLMFSALVYQQYYLPYKTFCPQRGEWCESEFYPSFFITKTSLYSYIQGHYWGVGFLKYWTPNNIPNFLFAVPNIIILIYSSIYFSKIYPSYNLKALVWITRALVVIVCFFAHVQILNRIASFLPLHLWYLADRLVKTSDSKKMENPKGDDKIVKFYIYWLAFWIPLQTILFAAFLPPA
;
A
#
# COMPACT_ATOMS: atom_id res chain seq x y z
N MET A 1 13.77 -6.76 -21.43
CA MET A 1 13.61 -6.11 -20.11
C MET A 1 12.36 -6.61 -19.40
N LEU A 2 11.15 -6.43 -19.96
CA LEU A 2 9.92 -6.95 -19.36
C LEU A 2 10.00 -8.46 -19.10
N VAL A 3 10.46 -9.25 -20.05
CA VAL A 3 10.67 -10.70 -19.88
C VAL A 3 11.49 -11.03 -18.62
N GLY A 4 12.58 -10.28 -18.37
CA GLY A 4 13.38 -10.50 -17.16
C GLY A 4 12.65 -10.12 -15.86
N LEU A 5 11.85 -9.04 -15.84
CA LEU A 5 11.04 -8.68 -14.68
C LEU A 5 9.94 -9.71 -14.44
N THR A 6 9.27 -10.17 -15.48
CA THR A 6 8.26 -11.24 -15.41
C THR A 6 8.85 -12.53 -14.84
N PHE A 7 10.02 -12.94 -15.35
CA PHE A 7 10.71 -14.15 -14.87
C PHE A 7 10.99 -14.08 -13.37
N TYR A 8 11.58 -12.97 -12.87
CA TYR A 8 11.85 -12.82 -11.45
C TYR A 8 10.59 -12.71 -10.60
N PHE A 9 9.56 -12.01 -11.09
CA PHE A 9 8.28 -11.96 -10.39
C PHE A 9 7.69 -13.37 -10.21
N VAL A 10 7.59 -14.14 -11.29
CA VAL A 10 7.06 -15.51 -11.23
C VAL A 10 7.91 -16.41 -10.33
N LEU A 11 9.24 -16.30 -10.41
CA LEU A 11 10.15 -17.07 -9.56
C LEU A 11 9.94 -16.77 -8.08
N PHE A 12 9.86 -15.48 -7.70
CA PHE A 12 9.64 -15.09 -6.31
C PHE A 12 8.27 -15.54 -5.80
N ARG A 13 7.22 -15.43 -6.63
CA ARG A 13 5.89 -15.93 -6.28
C ARG A 13 5.85 -17.44 -6.10
N LEU A 14 6.48 -18.18 -6.98
CA LEU A 14 6.57 -19.62 -6.84
C LEU A 14 7.28 -20.04 -5.54
N ILE A 15 8.37 -19.36 -5.17
CA ILE A 15 9.05 -19.61 -3.89
C ILE A 15 8.12 -19.31 -2.71
N GLN A 16 7.42 -18.17 -2.70
CA GLN A 16 6.49 -17.83 -1.63
C GLN A 16 5.33 -18.85 -1.53
N TYR A 17 4.72 -19.24 -2.65
CA TYR A 17 3.65 -20.23 -2.64
C TYR A 17 4.13 -21.62 -2.25
N LEU A 18 5.36 -22.00 -2.60
CA LEU A 18 5.97 -23.22 -2.08
C LEU A 18 6.14 -23.17 -0.56
N LEU A 19 6.57 -22.05 0.02
CA LEU A 19 6.66 -21.87 1.47
C LEU A 19 5.28 -21.98 2.13
N VAL A 20 4.25 -21.38 1.55
CA VAL A 20 2.86 -21.55 2.03
C VAL A 20 2.45 -23.01 2.02
N PHE A 21 2.71 -23.72 0.93
CA PHE A 21 2.38 -25.15 0.81
C PHE A 21 3.09 -26.00 1.87
N LEU A 22 4.38 -25.75 2.12
CA LEU A 22 5.20 -26.49 3.08
C LEU A 22 4.91 -26.14 4.56
N THR A 23 4.20 -25.04 4.83
CA THR A 23 3.81 -24.66 6.19
C THR A 23 2.92 -25.74 6.82
N PRO A 24 2.96 -25.97 8.16
CA PRO A 24 2.07 -26.92 8.84
C PRO A 24 0.59 -26.68 8.51
N ILE A 25 -0.20 -27.76 8.45
CA ILE A 25 -1.64 -27.69 8.11
C ILE A 25 -2.42 -27.00 9.22
N ARG A 26 -2.08 -27.32 10.48
CA ARG A 26 -2.77 -26.76 11.64
C ARG A 26 -2.33 -25.30 11.83
N GLN A 27 -3.27 -24.39 11.61
CA GLN A 27 -3.08 -22.99 11.91
C GLN A 27 -3.19 -22.72 13.41
N PHE A 28 -2.56 -21.67 13.89
CA PHE A 28 -2.60 -21.27 15.30
C PHE A 28 -3.99 -20.78 15.70
N ASP A 29 -4.64 -19.97 14.83
CA ASP A 29 -5.96 -19.40 15.06
C ASP A 29 -7.06 -20.23 14.38
N THR A 30 -8.26 -20.24 14.96
CA THR A 30 -9.42 -21.01 14.48
C THR A 30 -10.34 -20.21 13.56
N SER A 31 -10.09 -18.92 13.32
CA SER A 31 -10.97 -18.06 12.52
C SER A 31 -11.17 -18.59 11.11
N THR A 32 -10.14 -19.18 10.50
CA THR A 32 -10.27 -19.81 9.17
C THR A 32 -11.22 -21.00 9.18
N SER A 33 -11.13 -21.88 10.18
CA SER A 33 -12.02 -23.04 10.26
C SER A 33 -13.46 -22.64 10.50
N LEU A 34 -13.70 -21.70 11.43
CA LEU A 34 -15.03 -21.15 11.69
C LEU A 34 -15.65 -20.51 10.45
N LEU A 35 -14.87 -19.72 9.70
CA LEU A 35 -15.32 -19.12 8.45
C LEU A 35 -15.70 -20.17 7.40
N LEU A 36 -14.88 -21.21 7.25
CA LEU A 36 -15.12 -22.27 6.28
C LEU A 36 -16.33 -23.11 6.64
N ASP A 37 -16.54 -23.41 7.93
CA ASP A 37 -17.71 -24.12 8.43
C ASP A 37 -19.01 -23.30 8.19
N GLU A 38 -18.94 -21.97 8.28
CA GLU A 38 -20.06 -21.07 8.01
C GLU A 38 -20.40 -20.95 6.53
N LEU A 39 -19.40 -20.84 5.66
CA LEU A 39 -19.57 -20.43 4.26
C LEU A 39 -19.41 -21.54 3.24
N CYS A 40 -18.79 -22.69 3.60
CA CYS A 40 -18.49 -23.73 2.63
C CYS A 40 -19.58 -24.82 2.60
N SER A 41 -20.17 -24.98 1.44
CA SER A 41 -21.13 -26.06 1.18
C SER A 41 -20.84 -26.65 -0.20
N PRO A 42 -20.53 -27.97 -0.33
CA PRO A 42 -20.52 -29.00 0.72
C PRO A 42 -19.23 -29.01 1.56
N PRO A 43 -19.28 -29.50 2.82
CA PRO A 43 -18.12 -29.56 3.73
C PRO A 43 -16.95 -30.42 3.20
N SER A 44 -17.21 -31.36 2.28
CA SER A 44 -16.19 -32.18 1.63
C SER A 44 -15.16 -31.37 0.83
N GLU A 45 -15.53 -30.18 0.36
CA GLU A 45 -14.66 -29.28 -0.39
C GLU A 45 -13.50 -28.75 0.48
N ILE A 46 -13.74 -28.53 1.78
CA ILE A 46 -12.74 -28.05 2.76
C ILE A 46 -11.57 -29.03 2.85
N ASN A 47 -11.84 -30.33 2.82
CA ASN A 47 -10.87 -31.40 3.00
C ASN A 47 -10.19 -31.88 1.71
N SER A 48 -10.51 -31.27 0.58
CA SER A 48 -9.80 -31.54 -0.67
C SER A 48 -8.30 -31.28 -0.50
N TYR A 49 -7.44 -32.09 -1.14
CA TYR A 49 -5.99 -32.03 -0.97
C TYR A 49 -5.43 -30.60 -1.13
N TRP A 50 -5.74 -29.95 -2.25
CA TRP A 50 -5.25 -28.59 -2.52
C TRP A 50 -5.83 -27.54 -1.58
N ASN A 51 -7.10 -27.70 -1.16
CA ASN A 51 -7.70 -26.74 -0.23
C ASN A 51 -7.03 -26.85 1.14
N LYS A 52 -6.87 -28.08 1.65
CA LYS A 52 -6.25 -28.35 2.96
C LYS A 52 -4.78 -27.94 3.03
N TYR A 53 -3.98 -28.22 1.98
CA TYR A 53 -2.53 -27.98 2.02
C TYR A 53 -2.12 -26.60 1.52
N PHE A 54 -3.01 -25.88 0.81
CA PHE A 54 -2.66 -24.62 0.21
C PHE A 54 -3.71 -23.51 0.43
N TRP A 55 -4.94 -23.64 -0.12
CA TRP A 55 -5.90 -22.55 -0.14
C TRP A 55 -6.39 -22.11 1.22
N ASN A 56 -6.60 -23.03 2.17
CA ASN A 56 -7.02 -22.69 3.53
C ASN A 56 -5.97 -21.82 4.24
N LYS A 57 -4.68 -22.03 3.96
CA LYS A 57 -3.59 -21.26 4.57
C LYS A 57 -3.50 -19.82 4.06
N LEU A 58 -4.12 -19.52 2.92
CA LEU A 58 -4.24 -18.16 2.42
C LEU A 58 -5.39 -17.39 3.10
N LEU A 59 -6.28 -18.07 3.81
CA LEU A 59 -7.37 -17.47 4.58
C LEU A 59 -6.92 -17.10 6.01
N SER A 60 -5.81 -16.39 6.14
CA SER A 60 -5.26 -15.99 7.43
C SER A 60 -5.41 -14.49 7.66
N TRP A 61 -5.56 -14.06 8.91
CA TRP A 61 -5.61 -12.63 9.30
C TRP A 61 -6.77 -11.87 8.65
N ASP A 62 -6.52 -10.69 8.13
CA ASP A 62 -7.52 -9.82 7.50
C ASP A 62 -8.24 -10.49 6.31
N THR A 63 -7.66 -11.55 5.74
CA THR A 63 -8.22 -12.30 4.61
C THR A 63 -9.60 -12.90 4.94
N VAL A 64 -9.81 -13.29 6.18
CA VAL A 64 -11.10 -13.80 6.69
C VAL A 64 -12.20 -12.76 6.44
N PHE A 65 -11.94 -11.50 6.75
CA PHE A 65 -12.90 -10.41 6.52
C PHE A 65 -13.07 -10.06 5.04
N PHE A 66 -11.96 -10.05 4.27
CA PHE A 66 -12.05 -9.80 2.84
C PHE A 66 -12.91 -10.84 2.12
N ILE A 67 -12.66 -12.13 2.35
CA ILE A 67 -13.41 -13.19 1.67
C ILE A 67 -14.87 -13.21 2.11
N LYS A 68 -15.17 -12.99 3.39
CA LYS A 68 -16.53 -12.88 3.91
C LYS A 68 -17.30 -11.76 3.21
N ASN A 69 -16.70 -10.58 3.07
CA ASN A 69 -17.32 -9.45 2.37
C ASN A 69 -17.47 -9.71 0.86
N ILE A 70 -16.49 -10.37 0.23
CA ILE A 70 -16.54 -10.71 -1.21
C ILE A 70 -17.69 -11.70 -1.49
N THR A 71 -17.87 -12.70 -0.66
CA THR A 71 -18.88 -13.76 -0.85
C THR A 71 -20.27 -13.41 -0.29
N SER A 72 -20.38 -12.35 0.52
CA SER A 72 -21.67 -11.91 1.06
C SER A 72 -22.65 -11.52 -0.05
N LYS A 73 -23.96 -11.80 0.13
CA LYS A 73 -25.00 -11.51 -0.88
C LYS A 73 -24.95 -10.06 -1.40
N ASN A 74 -24.75 -9.10 -0.52
CA ASN A 74 -24.80 -7.68 -0.85
C ASN A 74 -23.40 -7.04 -1.03
N GLY A 75 -22.31 -7.76 -0.79
CA GLY A 75 -20.95 -7.21 -0.81
C GLY A 75 -20.70 -6.13 0.26
N LYS A 76 -21.56 -6.10 1.30
CA LYS A 76 -21.48 -5.11 2.38
C LYS A 76 -21.09 -5.77 3.68
N PRO A 77 -20.34 -5.07 4.56
CA PRO A 77 -20.01 -5.56 5.88
C PRO A 77 -21.29 -5.73 6.73
N GLN A 78 -21.33 -6.81 7.50
CA GLN A 78 -22.43 -7.07 8.44
C GLN A 78 -22.22 -6.34 9.77
N PHE A 79 -20.97 -6.23 10.19
CA PHE A 79 -20.57 -5.61 11.45
C PHE A 79 -19.74 -4.36 11.22
N GLU A 80 -19.80 -3.42 12.15
CA GLU A 80 -19.10 -2.13 12.02
C GLU A 80 -17.57 -2.29 11.91
N HIS A 81 -16.95 -3.23 12.65
CA HIS A 81 -15.51 -3.47 12.57
C HIS A 81 -15.06 -3.98 11.20
N GLU A 82 -15.91 -4.70 10.47
CA GLU A 82 -15.61 -5.17 9.10
C GLU A 82 -15.49 -3.99 8.11
N TYR A 83 -16.04 -2.83 8.46
CA TYR A 83 -15.96 -1.64 7.62
C TYR A 83 -14.55 -1.06 7.52
N ALA A 84 -13.66 -1.39 8.44
CA ALA A 84 -12.25 -1.00 8.38
C ALA A 84 -11.48 -1.67 7.23
N PHE A 85 -12.00 -2.80 6.73
CA PHE A 85 -11.43 -3.51 5.60
C PHE A 85 -11.97 -2.90 4.29
N SER A 86 -11.07 -2.74 3.31
CA SER A 86 -11.36 -2.00 2.09
C SER A 86 -12.63 -2.44 1.36
N GLN A 87 -13.65 -1.58 1.35
CA GLN A 87 -14.87 -1.79 0.58
C GLN A 87 -14.61 -1.67 -0.93
N LEU A 88 -13.67 -0.81 -1.32
CA LEU A 88 -13.29 -0.64 -2.73
C LEU A 88 -12.64 -1.91 -3.29
N TRP A 89 -11.77 -2.57 -2.51
CA TRP A 89 -11.18 -3.86 -2.89
C TRP A 89 -12.23 -4.93 -3.06
N THR A 90 -13.13 -5.08 -2.08
CA THR A 90 -14.25 -6.01 -2.15
C THR A 90 -15.09 -5.78 -3.40
N PHE A 91 -15.49 -4.54 -3.66
CA PHE A 91 -16.23 -4.17 -4.86
C PHE A 91 -15.48 -4.52 -6.14
N PHE A 92 -14.18 -4.18 -6.21
CA PHE A 92 -13.36 -4.43 -7.38
C PHE A 92 -13.25 -5.93 -7.70
N VAL A 93 -13.01 -6.77 -6.70
CA VAL A 93 -12.94 -8.24 -6.90
C VAL A 93 -14.28 -8.81 -7.35
N ARG A 94 -15.39 -8.33 -6.76
CA ARG A 94 -16.74 -8.76 -7.12
C ARG A 94 -17.14 -8.50 -8.57
N LEU A 95 -16.51 -7.55 -9.26
CA LEU A 95 -16.73 -7.35 -10.71
C LEU A 95 -16.30 -8.56 -11.56
N PHE A 96 -15.44 -9.42 -11.04
CA PHE A 96 -14.90 -10.60 -11.72
C PHE A 96 -15.51 -11.92 -11.24
N ILE A 97 -16.41 -11.87 -10.25
CA ILE A 97 -17.02 -13.05 -9.65
C ILE A 97 -18.54 -13.00 -9.89
N ARG A 98 -19.11 -14.10 -10.37
CA ARG A 98 -20.57 -14.26 -10.43
C ARG A 98 -21.09 -14.58 -9.03
N THR A 99 -21.85 -13.67 -8.43
CA THR A 99 -22.22 -13.72 -7.00
C THR A 99 -23.29 -14.76 -6.64
N ASN A 100 -23.88 -15.44 -7.62
CA ASN A 100 -24.95 -16.40 -7.39
C ASN A 100 -24.41 -17.83 -7.42
N ASN A 101 -24.22 -18.43 -6.24
CA ASN A 101 -23.87 -19.86 -6.03
C ASN A 101 -22.43 -20.29 -6.34
N GLU A 102 -21.45 -19.38 -6.35
CA GLU A 102 -20.05 -19.80 -6.52
C GLU A 102 -19.42 -20.21 -5.18
N SER A 103 -18.56 -21.26 -5.22
CA SER A 103 -17.80 -21.71 -4.07
C SER A 103 -16.87 -20.62 -3.53
N ILE A 104 -16.69 -20.56 -2.22
CA ILE A 104 -15.70 -19.67 -1.55
C ILE A 104 -14.30 -19.83 -2.15
N TYR A 105 -13.94 -21.05 -2.55
CA TYR A 105 -12.64 -21.31 -3.17
C TYR A 105 -12.52 -20.74 -4.58
N HIS A 106 -13.62 -20.66 -5.32
CA HIS A 106 -13.60 -19.96 -6.61
C HIS A 106 -13.34 -18.47 -6.41
N ALA A 107 -14.08 -17.84 -5.48
CA ALA A 107 -13.88 -16.44 -5.13
C ALA A 107 -12.45 -16.16 -4.64
N LEU A 108 -11.90 -17.04 -3.80
CA LEU A 108 -10.52 -16.95 -3.30
C LEU A 108 -9.49 -17.01 -4.45
N LYS A 109 -9.63 -17.98 -5.36
CA LYS A 109 -8.72 -18.15 -6.51
C LYS A 109 -8.74 -16.93 -7.42
N VAL A 110 -9.91 -16.41 -7.74
CA VAL A 110 -10.07 -15.19 -8.56
C VAL A 110 -9.43 -14.00 -7.87
N ALA A 111 -9.70 -13.80 -6.58
CA ALA A 111 -9.14 -12.68 -5.82
C ALA A 111 -7.60 -12.75 -5.73
N VAL A 112 -7.02 -13.94 -5.49
CA VAL A 112 -5.57 -14.16 -5.51
C VAL A 112 -4.97 -13.89 -6.90
N ALA A 113 -5.65 -14.29 -7.96
CA ALA A 113 -5.19 -14.00 -9.33
C ALA A 113 -5.18 -12.48 -9.60
N ILE A 114 -6.23 -11.77 -9.23
CA ILE A 114 -6.33 -10.31 -9.37
C ILE A 114 -5.23 -9.61 -8.55
N GLU A 115 -5.01 -10.04 -7.31
CA GLU A 115 -3.96 -9.53 -6.44
C GLU A 115 -2.58 -9.63 -7.12
N ASN A 116 -2.23 -10.81 -7.61
CA ASN A 116 -0.95 -11.05 -8.29
C ASN A 116 -0.79 -10.21 -9.56
N ILE A 117 -1.85 -10.06 -10.37
CA ILE A 117 -1.85 -9.22 -11.56
C ILE A 117 -1.59 -7.76 -11.19
N LEU A 118 -2.31 -7.23 -10.19
CA LEU A 118 -2.14 -5.85 -9.73
C LEU A 118 -0.74 -5.61 -9.15
N PHE A 119 -0.21 -6.56 -8.38
CA PHE A 119 1.14 -6.46 -7.84
C PHE A 119 2.21 -6.45 -8.95
N TYR A 120 2.08 -7.33 -9.94
CA TYR A 120 2.95 -7.34 -11.12
C TYR A 120 2.87 -6.02 -11.90
N LEU A 121 1.66 -5.56 -12.22
CA LEU A 121 1.45 -4.30 -12.94
C LEU A 121 2.00 -3.10 -12.17
N SER A 122 1.86 -3.09 -10.83
CA SER A 122 2.47 -2.06 -9.99
C SER A 122 3.98 -1.99 -10.14
N GLY A 123 4.66 -3.15 -10.21
CA GLY A 123 6.10 -3.21 -10.45
C GLY A 123 6.50 -2.69 -11.84
N ILE A 124 5.66 -2.92 -12.85
CA ILE A 124 5.86 -2.37 -14.21
C ILE A 124 5.66 -0.85 -14.23
N VAL A 125 4.59 -0.35 -13.61
CA VAL A 125 4.35 1.10 -13.50
C VAL A 125 5.48 1.78 -12.73
N LEU A 126 5.94 1.15 -11.65
CA LEU A 126 7.08 1.64 -10.86
C LEU A 126 8.38 1.72 -11.70
N TYR A 127 8.60 0.78 -12.62
CA TYR A 127 9.71 0.87 -13.56
C TYR A 127 9.62 2.14 -14.42
N PHE A 128 8.48 2.40 -15.01
CA PHE A 128 8.29 3.58 -15.87
C PHE A 128 8.36 4.89 -15.07
N LEU A 129 7.77 4.92 -13.88
CA LEU A 129 7.86 6.02 -12.94
C LEU A 129 9.33 6.34 -12.59
N THR A 130 10.09 5.32 -12.18
CA THR A 130 11.50 5.46 -11.83
C THR A 130 12.31 5.98 -13.01
N LYS A 131 12.10 5.39 -14.19
CA LYS A 131 12.76 5.84 -15.41
C LYS A 131 12.44 7.30 -15.72
N LYS A 132 11.19 7.75 -15.56
CA LYS A 132 10.78 9.15 -15.79
C LYS A 132 11.51 10.11 -14.86
N ILE A 133 11.60 9.78 -13.56
CA ILE A 133 12.23 10.66 -12.55
C ILE A 133 13.75 10.77 -12.74
N PHE A 134 14.42 9.64 -13.03
CA PHE A 134 15.88 9.61 -13.11
C PHE A 134 16.43 9.86 -14.53
N SER A 135 15.60 10.01 -15.57
CA SER A 135 16.01 10.30 -16.96
C SER A 135 16.05 11.79 -17.27
N GLN A 136 16.95 12.53 -16.67
CA GLN A 136 17.07 13.97 -16.96
C GLN A 136 17.97 14.29 -18.17
N ASN A 137 18.89 13.39 -18.57
CA ASN A 137 19.83 13.57 -19.69
C ASN A 137 20.10 12.25 -20.44
N ILE A 138 20.49 12.34 -21.70
CA ILE A 138 20.81 11.17 -22.55
C ILE A 138 21.90 10.28 -21.95
N LYS A 139 22.95 10.88 -21.36
CA LYS A 139 24.02 10.11 -20.64
C LYS A 139 23.49 9.39 -19.40
N GLN A 140 22.44 9.88 -18.79
CA GLN A 140 21.80 9.27 -17.60
C GLN A 140 20.75 8.20 -17.95
N SER A 141 20.42 8.03 -19.23
CA SER A 141 19.36 7.08 -19.64
C SER A 141 19.71 5.61 -19.30
N GLN A 142 20.97 5.22 -19.38
CA GLN A 142 21.42 3.87 -19.01
C GLN A 142 21.39 3.68 -17.49
N PHE A 143 21.85 4.68 -16.74
CA PHE A 143 21.78 4.71 -15.27
C PHE A 143 20.32 4.66 -14.79
N ALA A 144 19.44 5.48 -15.37
CA ALA A 144 18.00 5.47 -15.07
C ALA A 144 17.34 4.11 -15.34
N ARG A 145 17.72 3.42 -16.44
CA ARG A 145 17.23 2.05 -16.72
C ARG A 145 17.71 1.03 -15.68
N SER A 146 18.98 1.15 -15.25
CA SER A 146 19.55 0.27 -14.23
C SER A 146 18.86 0.44 -12.88
N ILE A 147 18.67 1.69 -12.43
CA ILE A 147 17.92 2.01 -11.21
C ILE A 147 16.49 1.47 -11.33
N ALA A 148 15.77 1.78 -12.43
CA ALA A 148 14.39 1.38 -12.62
C ALA A 148 14.21 -0.15 -12.54
N ARG A 149 15.13 -0.91 -13.15
CA ARG A 149 15.09 -2.37 -13.08
C ARG A 149 15.30 -2.87 -11.64
N LYS A 150 16.32 -2.35 -10.94
CA LYS A 150 16.59 -2.75 -9.54
C LYS A 150 15.45 -2.35 -8.61
N THR A 151 14.85 -1.18 -8.81
CA THR A 151 13.67 -0.71 -8.04
C THR A 151 12.50 -1.68 -8.16
N SER A 152 12.15 -2.09 -9.38
CA SER A 152 11.04 -3.04 -9.58
C SER A 152 11.35 -4.43 -9.01
N LEU A 153 12.59 -4.90 -9.11
CA LEU A 153 13.00 -6.17 -8.48
C LEU A 153 12.90 -6.09 -6.95
N LEU A 154 13.37 -4.99 -6.35
CA LEU A 154 13.26 -4.77 -4.90
C LEU A 154 11.80 -4.63 -4.46
N PHE A 155 10.93 -4.05 -5.29
CA PHE A 155 9.50 -3.98 -5.02
C PHE A 155 8.85 -5.37 -4.96
N PHE A 156 9.23 -6.29 -5.86
CA PHE A 156 8.76 -7.68 -5.80
C PHE A 156 9.26 -8.44 -4.57
N LEU A 157 10.35 -7.95 -3.94
CA LEU A 157 10.90 -8.44 -2.68
C LEU A 157 10.51 -7.54 -1.49
N THR A 158 9.29 -7.00 -1.49
CA THR A 158 8.83 -6.12 -0.41
C THR A 158 8.70 -6.84 0.93
N SER A 159 8.87 -6.08 2.02
CA SER A 159 8.70 -6.57 3.40
C SER A 159 7.27 -6.99 3.76
N ALA A 160 6.29 -6.66 2.93
CA ALA A 160 4.91 -7.12 3.08
C ALA A 160 4.73 -8.64 2.83
N ALA A 161 5.68 -9.26 2.13
CA ALA A 161 5.90 -10.71 1.99
C ALA A 161 4.63 -11.59 1.94
N GLY A 162 4.32 -12.32 3.01
CA GLY A 162 3.21 -13.28 3.08
C GLY A 162 1.83 -12.64 2.92
N PHE A 163 1.63 -11.39 3.33
CA PHE A 163 0.36 -10.69 3.09
C PHE A 163 0.01 -10.60 1.60
N LEU A 164 1.03 -10.41 0.76
CA LEU A 164 0.84 -10.33 -0.69
C LEU A 164 0.71 -11.71 -1.37
N THR A 165 0.74 -12.82 -0.64
CA THR A 165 0.39 -14.14 -1.21
C THR A 165 -1.10 -14.41 -1.20
N SER A 166 -1.89 -13.60 -0.50
CA SER A 166 -3.32 -13.76 -0.33
C SER A 166 -4.13 -12.61 -0.96
N ILE A 167 -5.33 -12.34 -0.45
CA ILE A 167 -6.30 -11.42 -1.06
C ILE A 167 -6.31 -10.04 -0.39
N TYR A 168 -5.15 -9.50 -0.12
CA TYR A 168 -5.01 -8.18 0.50
C TYR A 168 -5.27 -7.02 -0.46
N SER A 169 -5.72 -5.89 0.08
CA SER A 169 -6.08 -4.71 -0.71
C SER A 169 -4.88 -3.83 -1.10
N GLU A 170 -3.69 -4.11 -0.59
CA GLU A 170 -2.47 -3.34 -0.81
C GLU A 170 -2.08 -3.21 -2.28
N PRO A 171 -2.10 -4.28 -3.11
CA PRO A 171 -1.72 -4.17 -4.52
C PRO A 171 -2.58 -3.20 -5.33
N LEU A 172 -3.88 -3.09 -5.02
CA LEU A 172 -4.74 -2.09 -5.64
C LEU A 172 -4.30 -0.66 -5.28
N SER A 173 -3.90 -0.44 -4.01
CA SER A 173 -3.35 0.84 -3.56
C SER A 173 -2.01 1.16 -4.21
N PHE A 174 -1.11 0.18 -4.32
CA PHE A 174 0.19 0.38 -4.98
C PHE A 174 0.01 0.76 -6.44
N PHE A 175 -0.88 0.06 -7.13
CA PHE A 175 -1.18 0.35 -8.52
C PHE A 175 -1.66 1.77 -8.71
N PHE A 176 -2.69 2.19 -7.96
CA PHE A 176 -3.21 3.55 -8.05
C PHE A 176 -2.19 4.59 -7.59
N ALA A 177 -1.44 4.35 -6.51
CA ALA A 177 -0.42 5.28 -6.04
C ALA A 177 0.67 5.50 -7.12
N PHE A 178 1.20 4.43 -7.70
CA PHE A 178 2.27 4.55 -8.69
C PHE A 178 1.78 5.12 -10.03
N VAL A 179 0.58 4.74 -10.49
CA VAL A 179 -0.04 5.37 -11.68
C VAL A 179 -0.29 6.86 -11.42
N GLY A 180 -0.82 7.20 -10.25
CA GLY A 180 -1.08 8.59 -9.87
C GLY A 180 0.19 9.42 -9.80
N ILE A 181 1.26 8.93 -9.17
CA ILE A 181 2.56 9.62 -9.10
C ILE A 181 3.15 9.75 -10.51
N TRP A 182 3.12 8.68 -11.31
CA TRP A 182 3.64 8.70 -12.68
C TRP A 182 2.90 9.70 -13.57
N SER A 183 1.58 9.71 -13.50
CA SER A 183 0.74 10.66 -14.25
C SER A 183 1.03 12.10 -13.80
N ARG A 184 1.14 12.36 -12.48
CA ARG A 184 1.54 13.68 -12.00
C ARG A 184 2.90 14.11 -12.55
N GLU A 185 3.91 13.25 -12.52
CA GLU A 185 5.23 13.54 -13.07
C GLU A 185 5.20 13.79 -14.59
N CYS A 186 4.24 13.20 -15.31
CA CYS A 186 4.03 13.47 -16.72
C CYS A 186 3.31 14.81 -16.97
N SER A 187 2.54 15.31 -16.00
CA SER A 187 1.83 16.58 -16.11
C SER A 187 2.72 17.81 -15.89
N ILE A 188 3.82 17.64 -15.14
CA ILE A 188 4.69 18.75 -14.75
C ILE A 188 5.61 19.13 -15.90
N SER A 189 5.72 20.44 -16.16
CA SER A 189 6.67 21.06 -17.07
C SER A 189 7.56 22.03 -16.30
N MET A 190 8.86 21.97 -16.55
CA MET A 190 9.84 22.93 -16.03
C MET A 190 10.60 23.54 -17.21
N PRO A 191 9.98 24.52 -17.91
CA PRO A 191 10.59 25.12 -19.10
C PRO A 191 11.89 25.86 -18.79
N VAL A 192 12.02 26.41 -17.58
CA VAL A 192 13.23 27.04 -17.06
C VAL A 192 13.49 26.50 -15.65
N LEU A 193 14.78 26.36 -15.26
CA LEU A 193 15.15 25.92 -13.91
C LEU A 193 14.47 26.82 -12.86
N GLY A 194 13.62 26.21 -12.02
CA GLY A 194 12.89 26.91 -10.95
C GLY A 194 11.47 27.37 -11.31
N GLN A 195 11.04 27.26 -12.56
CA GLN A 195 9.66 27.59 -12.96
C GLN A 195 8.80 26.32 -13.03
N PHE A 196 8.08 26.04 -11.97
CA PHE A 196 7.11 24.95 -11.92
C PHE A 196 5.83 25.34 -12.67
N ASP A 197 5.38 24.50 -13.61
CA ASP A 197 4.13 24.68 -14.34
C ASP A 197 3.44 23.35 -14.63
N ILE A 198 2.13 23.40 -14.72
CA ILE A 198 1.27 22.34 -15.25
C ILE A 198 0.55 22.92 -16.47
N PRO A 199 0.98 22.56 -17.69
CA PRO A 199 0.31 23.02 -18.91
C PRO A 199 -1.13 22.54 -18.98
N TRP A 200 -2.07 23.39 -19.43
CA TRP A 200 -3.50 23.07 -19.56
C TRP A 200 -3.76 21.81 -20.38
N ARG A 201 -2.98 21.57 -21.44
CA ARG A 201 -3.09 20.37 -22.28
C ARG A 201 -2.86 19.06 -21.50
N TYR A 202 -2.05 19.10 -20.43
CA TYR A 202 -1.74 17.93 -19.61
C TYR A 202 -2.69 17.78 -18.42
N TRP A 203 -3.50 18.79 -18.13
CA TRP A 203 -4.45 18.74 -17.04
C TRP A 203 -5.55 17.70 -17.28
N PHE A 204 -6.21 17.77 -18.45
CA PHE A 204 -7.30 16.86 -18.81
C PHE A 204 -6.85 15.41 -19.01
N SER A 205 -5.56 15.15 -19.20
CA SER A 205 -5.01 13.82 -19.34
C SER A 205 -4.34 13.35 -18.03
N TYR A 206 -3.17 13.91 -17.74
CA TYR A 206 -2.33 13.39 -16.68
C TYR A 206 -2.73 13.85 -15.28
N SER A 207 -3.04 15.14 -15.07
CA SER A 207 -3.41 15.61 -13.73
C SER A 207 -4.75 15.03 -13.28
N PHE A 208 -5.70 14.89 -14.20
CA PHE A 208 -7.00 14.25 -13.93
C PHE A 208 -6.83 12.78 -13.54
N ILE A 209 -6.01 12.01 -14.28
CA ILE A 209 -5.69 10.63 -13.93
C ILE A 209 -5.04 10.55 -12.54
N SER A 210 -4.08 11.45 -12.25
CA SER A 210 -3.44 11.51 -10.93
C SER A 210 -4.45 11.76 -9.81
N MET A 211 -5.39 12.71 -10.01
CA MET A 211 -6.46 13.03 -9.07
C MET A 211 -7.33 11.81 -8.77
N ILE A 212 -7.82 11.13 -9.79
CA ILE A 212 -8.64 9.92 -9.64
C ILE A 212 -7.86 8.81 -8.94
N CYS A 213 -6.62 8.56 -9.37
CA CYS A 213 -5.79 7.50 -8.78
C CYS A 213 -5.47 7.75 -7.30
N PHE A 214 -5.12 8.98 -6.90
CA PHE A 214 -4.87 9.28 -5.48
C PHE A 214 -6.15 9.17 -4.64
N THR A 215 -7.29 9.58 -5.18
CA THR A 215 -8.58 9.42 -4.53
C THR A 215 -8.90 7.93 -4.33
N LEU A 216 -8.80 7.10 -5.39
CA LEU A 216 -9.06 5.66 -5.30
C LEU A 216 -8.08 4.94 -4.37
N ALA A 217 -6.78 5.30 -4.40
CA ALA A 217 -5.80 4.75 -3.46
C ALA A 217 -6.19 5.06 -2.00
N SER A 218 -6.66 6.27 -1.72
CA SER A 218 -7.05 6.73 -0.39
C SER A 218 -8.34 6.07 0.09
N LEU A 219 -9.32 5.88 -0.80
CA LEU A 219 -10.54 5.13 -0.51
C LEU A 219 -10.27 3.64 -0.26
N ASN A 220 -9.24 3.10 -0.91
CA ASN A 220 -8.85 1.72 -0.71
C ASN A 220 -8.10 1.50 0.61
N ARG A 221 -7.15 2.39 0.95
CA ARG A 221 -6.33 2.31 2.17
C ARG A 221 -6.11 3.70 2.74
N SER A 222 -6.46 3.89 4.01
CA SER A 222 -6.40 5.19 4.70
C SER A 222 -4.99 5.80 4.75
N ASN A 223 -3.92 5.00 4.78
CA ASN A 223 -2.55 5.51 4.74
C ASN A 223 -2.23 6.24 3.42
N CYS A 224 -2.92 5.94 2.33
CA CYS A 224 -2.73 6.60 1.04
C CYS A 224 -3.28 8.03 1.01
N VAL A 225 -4.01 8.48 2.04
CA VAL A 225 -4.41 9.89 2.19
C VAL A 225 -3.19 10.82 2.18
N LEU A 226 -2.04 10.33 2.62
CA LEU A 226 -0.77 11.06 2.57
C LEU A 226 -0.36 11.48 1.15
N LEU A 227 -0.87 10.82 0.10
CA LEU A 227 -0.67 11.25 -1.29
C LEU A 227 -1.25 12.65 -1.55
N GLY A 228 -2.23 13.10 -0.76
CA GLY A 228 -2.75 14.47 -0.80
C GLY A 228 -1.69 15.56 -0.53
N ILE A 229 -0.58 15.21 0.11
CA ILE A 229 0.57 16.12 0.32
C ILE A 229 1.12 16.60 -1.04
N TYR A 230 1.03 15.81 -2.10
CA TYR A 230 1.38 16.28 -3.45
C TYR A 230 0.57 17.50 -3.87
N PHE A 231 -0.73 17.53 -3.58
CA PHE A 231 -1.59 18.68 -3.92
C PHE A 231 -1.22 19.92 -3.12
N VAL A 232 -0.81 19.77 -1.86
CA VAL A 232 -0.32 20.89 -1.04
C VAL A 232 0.96 21.47 -1.63
N PHE A 233 1.90 20.63 -2.06
CA PHE A 233 3.13 21.09 -2.71
C PHE A 233 2.85 21.75 -4.07
N ASP A 234 1.97 21.18 -4.88
CA ASP A 234 1.60 21.75 -6.17
C ASP A 234 0.89 23.11 -6.02
N LEU A 235 0.03 23.24 -5.00
CA LEU A 235 -0.62 24.49 -4.65
C LEU A 235 0.42 25.57 -4.30
N PHE A 236 1.35 25.25 -3.41
CA PHE A 236 2.41 26.16 -2.99
C PHE A 236 3.26 26.64 -4.19
N GLU A 237 3.65 25.72 -5.05
CA GLU A 237 4.54 26.02 -6.16
C GLU A 237 3.84 26.80 -7.29
N LEU A 238 2.59 26.49 -7.61
CA LEU A 238 1.81 27.25 -8.58
C LEU A 238 1.51 28.67 -8.07
N THR A 239 1.20 28.80 -6.77
CA THR A 239 0.96 30.11 -6.14
C THR A 239 2.24 30.95 -6.13
N LYS A 240 3.38 30.36 -5.75
CA LYS A 240 4.69 31.02 -5.78
C LYS A 240 5.04 31.54 -7.20
N ASN A 241 4.69 30.78 -8.23
CA ASN A 241 4.91 31.16 -9.63
C ASN A 241 3.78 32.04 -10.20
N ARG A 242 2.92 32.63 -9.34
CA ARG A 242 1.80 33.52 -9.70
C ARG A 242 0.77 32.89 -10.65
N LYS A 243 0.65 31.56 -10.67
CA LYS A 243 -0.32 30.81 -11.49
C LYS A 243 -1.58 30.49 -10.71
N VAL A 244 -2.22 31.51 -10.11
CA VAL A 244 -3.33 31.38 -9.15
C VAL A 244 -4.50 30.57 -9.72
N VAL A 245 -4.90 30.82 -10.98
CA VAL A 245 -6.01 30.09 -11.64
C VAL A 245 -5.69 28.60 -11.70
N LYS A 246 -4.46 28.22 -12.09
CA LYS A 246 -4.03 26.82 -12.11
C LYS A 246 -3.96 26.22 -10.72
N ALA A 247 -3.53 27.00 -9.70
CA ALA A 247 -3.49 26.58 -8.32
C ALA A 247 -4.88 26.24 -7.77
N ILE A 248 -5.91 26.98 -8.18
CA ILE A 248 -7.31 26.68 -7.82
C ILE A 248 -7.81 25.46 -8.63
N CYS A 249 -7.64 25.45 -9.94
CA CYS A 249 -8.22 24.41 -10.80
C CYS A 249 -7.57 23.04 -10.64
N PHE A 250 -6.30 22.96 -10.21
CA PHE A 250 -5.62 21.66 -10.12
C PHE A 250 -5.54 21.14 -8.68
N PRO A 251 -4.64 21.65 -7.83
CA PRO A 251 -4.47 21.04 -6.52
C PRO A 251 -5.65 21.29 -5.58
N VAL A 252 -6.31 22.43 -5.61
CA VAL A 252 -7.47 22.69 -4.74
C VAL A 252 -8.63 21.80 -5.12
N LEU A 253 -8.99 21.71 -6.41
CA LEU A 253 -10.07 20.83 -6.88
C LEU A 253 -9.74 19.36 -6.57
N SER A 254 -8.50 18.95 -6.83
CA SER A 254 -8.07 17.57 -6.57
C SER A 254 -8.10 17.21 -5.08
N GLY A 255 -7.60 18.11 -4.24
CA GLY A 255 -7.65 17.94 -2.78
C GLY A 255 -9.08 17.93 -2.24
N SER A 256 -9.95 18.79 -2.76
CA SER A 256 -11.36 18.85 -2.38
C SER A 256 -12.13 17.58 -2.78
N LEU A 257 -11.88 17.04 -3.97
CA LEU A 257 -12.49 15.77 -4.40
C LEU A 257 -12.06 14.63 -3.48
N MET A 258 -10.75 14.51 -3.23
CA MET A 258 -10.21 13.48 -2.35
C MET A 258 -10.77 13.61 -0.93
N PHE A 259 -10.82 14.81 -0.38
CA PHE A 259 -11.39 15.08 0.95
C PHE A 259 -12.88 14.73 1.00
N SER A 260 -13.67 15.18 0.02
CA SER A 260 -15.11 14.88 -0.05
C SER A 260 -15.41 13.38 -0.15
N ALA A 261 -14.60 12.66 -0.95
CA ALA A 261 -14.72 11.22 -1.08
C ALA A 261 -14.40 10.50 0.25
N LEU A 262 -13.39 10.96 1.00
CA LEU A 262 -13.04 10.42 2.31
C LEU A 262 -14.12 10.73 3.36
N VAL A 263 -14.66 11.95 3.39
CA VAL A 263 -15.77 12.32 4.29
C VAL A 263 -17.00 11.45 3.99
N TYR A 264 -17.33 11.28 2.72
CA TYR A 264 -18.45 10.41 2.31
C TYR A 264 -18.23 8.97 2.81
N GLN A 265 -17.05 8.39 2.57
CA GLN A 265 -16.75 7.01 2.95
C GLN A 265 -16.62 6.81 4.46
N GLN A 266 -16.01 7.76 5.19
CA GLN A 266 -15.65 7.57 6.60
C GLN A 266 -16.72 8.02 7.59
N TYR A 267 -17.63 8.90 7.14
CA TYR A 267 -18.66 9.49 7.99
C TYR A 267 -20.06 9.23 7.46
N TYR A 268 -20.39 9.69 6.25
CA TYR A 268 -21.76 9.64 5.75
C TYR A 268 -22.25 8.20 5.49
N LEU A 269 -21.48 7.42 4.74
CA LEU A 269 -21.88 6.06 4.37
C LEU A 269 -22.01 5.11 5.59
N PRO A 270 -21.07 5.12 6.56
CA PRO A 270 -21.21 4.36 7.79
C PRO A 270 -22.41 4.80 8.63
N TYR A 271 -22.61 6.12 8.79
CA TYR A 271 -23.76 6.66 9.51
C TYR A 271 -25.07 6.11 8.93
N LYS A 272 -25.24 6.20 7.63
CA LYS A 272 -26.43 5.69 6.94
C LYS A 272 -26.60 4.17 7.08
N THR A 273 -25.50 3.41 7.24
CA THR A 273 -25.54 1.95 7.29
C THR A 273 -25.80 1.42 8.70
N PHE A 274 -25.25 2.04 9.73
CA PHE A 274 -25.23 1.50 11.09
C PHE A 274 -26.02 2.31 12.12
N CYS A 275 -26.22 3.62 11.91
CA CYS A 275 -26.92 4.48 12.89
C CYS A 275 -28.44 4.52 12.62
N PRO A 276 -29.26 4.70 13.66
CA PRO A 276 -28.90 4.86 15.08
C PRO A 276 -28.74 3.54 15.84
N GLN A 277 -28.88 2.40 15.17
CA GLN A 277 -29.04 1.09 15.83
C GLN A 277 -27.74 0.53 16.44
N ARG A 278 -26.58 1.03 16.07
CA ARG A 278 -25.27 0.46 16.49
C ARG A 278 -24.23 1.51 16.81
N GLY A 279 -23.55 1.27 17.94
CA GLY A 279 -22.31 1.90 18.35
C GLY A 279 -22.43 3.26 19.03
N GLU A 280 -21.64 3.46 20.08
CA GLU A 280 -21.53 4.72 20.81
C GLU A 280 -21.11 5.89 19.90
N TRP A 281 -20.41 5.60 18.78
CA TRP A 281 -19.99 6.61 17.82
C TRP A 281 -21.15 7.27 17.08
N CYS A 282 -22.34 6.61 17.00
CA CYS A 282 -23.55 7.17 16.42
C CYS A 282 -24.11 8.32 17.26
N GLU A 283 -23.95 8.28 18.56
CA GLU A 283 -24.48 9.29 19.50
C GLU A 283 -23.67 10.58 19.48
N SER A 284 -22.45 10.55 18.92
CA SER A 284 -21.56 11.69 18.81
C SER A 284 -21.79 12.52 17.54
N GLU A 285 -23.03 12.92 17.25
CA GLU A 285 -23.34 13.74 16.08
C GLU A 285 -22.68 15.12 16.16
N PHE A 286 -22.05 15.54 15.05
CA PHE A 286 -21.44 16.87 14.96
C PHE A 286 -22.50 17.94 14.65
N TYR A 287 -23.36 17.63 13.66
CA TYR A 287 -24.54 18.41 13.29
C TYR A 287 -25.61 17.43 12.79
N PRO A 288 -26.80 17.37 13.45
CA PRO A 288 -27.87 16.45 13.05
C PRO A 288 -28.33 16.63 11.60
N SER A 289 -28.28 17.87 11.10
CA SER A 289 -28.67 18.22 9.73
C SER A 289 -27.76 17.68 8.64
N PHE A 290 -26.52 17.30 8.97
CA PHE A 290 -25.54 16.79 8.01
C PHE A 290 -25.35 15.27 8.05
N PHE A 291 -25.97 14.57 8.99
CA PHE A 291 -25.78 13.13 9.18
C PHE A 291 -24.31 12.72 9.29
N ILE A 292 -23.52 13.52 10.04
CA ILE A 292 -22.09 13.33 10.24
C ILE A 292 -21.81 13.23 11.73
N THR A 293 -21.07 12.21 12.13
CA THR A 293 -20.60 12.01 13.51
C THR A 293 -19.32 12.80 13.79
N LYS A 294 -19.01 13.12 15.04
CA LYS A 294 -17.74 13.78 15.43
C LYS A 294 -16.54 12.89 15.12
N THR A 295 -16.70 11.58 15.30
CA THR A 295 -15.63 10.60 15.11
C THR A 295 -15.96 9.77 13.87
N SER A 296 -14.99 9.59 12.96
CA SER A 296 -15.18 8.67 11.84
C SER A 296 -15.31 7.23 12.35
N LEU A 297 -16.11 6.42 11.67
CA LEU A 297 -16.24 5.00 12.03
C LEU A 297 -14.85 4.31 12.03
N TYR A 298 -13.98 4.62 11.07
CA TYR A 298 -12.65 4.06 11.02
C TYR A 298 -11.81 4.39 12.27
N SER A 299 -11.85 5.66 12.72
CA SER A 299 -11.13 6.08 13.94
C SER A 299 -11.69 5.40 15.20
N TYR A 300 -13.02 5.26 15.27
CA TYR A 300 -13.68 4.53 16.36
C TYR A 300 -13.24 3.07 16.38
N ILE A 301 -13.29 2.37 15.24
CA ILE A 301 -12.89 0.96 15.13
C ILE A 301 -11.41 0.79 15.55
N GLN A 302 -10.52 1.64 15.05
CA GLN A 302 -9.10 1.59 15.41
C GLN A 302 -8.88 1.75 16.92
N GLY A 303 -9.59 2.69 17.55
CA GLY A 303 -9.45 2.94 18.99
C GLY A 303 -10.12 1.90 19.86
N HIS A 304 -11.34 1.49 19.52
CA HIS A 304 -12.18 0.60 20.33
C HIS A 304 -11.78 -0.87 20.21
N TYR A 305 -11.67 -1.39 18.97
CA TYR A 305 -11.39 -2.81 18.75
C TYR A 305 -9.92 -3.16 18.75
N TRP A 306 -9.03 -2.24 18.33
CA TRP A 306 -7.61 -2.54 18.18
C TRP A 306 -6.68 -1.71 19.08
N GLY A 307 -7.25 -0.90 19.96
CA GLY A 307 -6.48 -0.12 20.93
C GLY A 307 -5.51 0.89 20.30
N VAL A 308 -5.76 1.31 19.05
CA VAL A 308 -4.93 2.28 18.34
C VAL A 308 -5.17 3.69 18.88
N GLY A 309 -4.09 4.45 19.08
CA GLY A 309 -4.17 5.84 19.56
C GLY A 309 -2.79 6.38 19.89
N PHE A 310 -2.71 7.68 20.22
CA PHE A 310 -1.44 8.33 20.52
C PHE A 310 -0.71 7.62 21.66
N LEU A 311 0.49 7.09 21.38
CA LEU A 311 1.37 6.33 22.27
C LEU A 311 0.76 5.08 22.93
N LYS A 312 -0.47 4.69 22.59
CA LYS A 312 -1.13 3.52 23.21
C LYS A 312 -0.38 2.22 22.93
N TYR A 313 0.34 2.14 21.81
CA TYR A 313 1.11 0.94 21.43
C TYR A 313 2.47 0.84 22.13
N TRP A 314 2.91 1.90 22.83
CA TRP A 314 4.22 1.95 23.52
C TRP A 314 4.16 1.24 24.88
N THR A 315 4.07 -0.08 24.83
CA THR A 315 4.07 -0.95 26.01
C THR A 315 5.22 -1.94 25.94
N PRO A 316 5.75 -2.45 27.07
CA PRO A 316 6.84 -3.43 27.08
C PRO A 316 6.53 -4.70 26.26
N ASN A 317 5.28 -5.13 26.24
CA ASN A 317 4.84 -6.33 25.50
C ASN A 317 5.00 -6.16 23.98
N ASN A 318 5.04 -4.92 23.48
CA ASN A 318 5.18 -4.60 22.05
C ASN A 318 6.64 -4.41 21.60
N ILE A 319 7.63 -4.53 22.51
CA ILE A 319 9.06 -4.41 22.13
C ILE A 319 9.43 -5.31 20.94
N PRO A 320 9.01 -6.58 20.86
CA PRO A 320 9.31 -7.42 19.69
C PRO A 320 8.76 -6.83 18.39
N ASN A 321 7.56 -6.25 18.42
CA ASN A 321 6.94 -5.64 17.24
C ASN A 321 7.71 -4.40 16.77
N PHE A 322 8.25 -3.60 17.71
CA PHE A 322 9.15 -2.50 17.37
C PHE A 322 10.43 -3.02 16.70
N LEU A 323 11.04 -4.09 17.22
CA LEU A 323 12.26 -4.68 16.63
C LEU A 323 12.02 -5.15 15.19
N PHE A 324 10.86 -5.73 14.89
CA PHE A 324 10.50 -6.13 13.53
C PHE A 324 10.27 -4.95 12.58
N ALA A 325 9.84 -3.79 13.08
CA ALA A 325 9.64 -2.59 12.28
C ALA A 325 10.92 -1.76 12.08
N VAL A 326 11.91 -1.87 12.99
CA VAL A 326 13.15 -1.07 12.99
C VAL A 326 13.85 -1.04 11.63
N PRO A 327 14.08 -2.15 10.91
CA PRO A 327 14.77 -2.10 9.62
C PRO A 327 14.05 -1.21 8.60
N ASN A 328 12.71 -1.28 8.54
CA ASN A 328 11.92 -0.41 7.66
C ASN A 328 11.92 1.05 8.13
N ILE A 329 11.82 1.31 9.43
CA ILE A 329 11.92 2.67 9.97
C ILE A 329 13.25 3.30 9.56
N ILE A 330 14.36 2.57 9.78
CA ILE A 330 15.71 3.03 9.43
C ILE A 330 15.79 3.36 7.94
N ILE A 331 15.40 2.44 7.06
CA ILE A 331 15.56 2.66 5.62
C ILE A 331 14.68 3.79 5.09
N LEU A 332 13.47 3.97 5.63
CA LEU A 332 12.57 5.08 5.29
C LEU A 332 13.17 6.43 5.72
N ILE A 333 13.72 6.52 6.95
CA ILE A 333 14.37 7.75 7.44
C ILE A 333 15.60 8.06 6.59
N TYR A 334 16.50 7.09 6.38
CA TYR A 334 17.71 7.29 5.58
C TYR A 334 17.39 7.69 4.15
N SER A 335 16.40 7.07 3.51
CA SER A 335 15.96 7.46 2.17
C SER A 335 15.45 8.89 2.12
N SER A 336 14.68 9.31 3.14
CA SER A 336 14.15 10.68 3.23
C SER A 336 15.25 11.74 3.41
N ILE A 337 16.29 11.42 4.20
CA ILE A 337 17.45 12.29 4.40
C ILE A 337 18.29 12.36 3.12
N TYR A 338 18.55 11.21 2.49
CA TYR A 338 19.32 11.10 1.27
C TYR A 338 18.74 11.97 0.15
N PHE A 339 17.46 11.79 -0.17
CA PHE A 339 16.81 12.52 -1.25
C PHE A 339 16.53 13.99 -0.92
N SER A 340 16.53 14.39 0.33
CA SER A 340 16.45 15.81 0.69
C SER A 340 17.80 16.55 0.56
N LYS A 341 18.94 15.84 0.66
CA LYS A 341 20.28 16.46 0.62
C LYS A 341 20.98 16.29 -0.73
N ILE A 342 20.95 15.08 -1.30
CA ILE A 342 21.78 14.70 -2.45
C ILE A 342 21.05 14.86 -3.78
N TYR A 343 19.74 14.62 -3.77
CA TYR A 343 18.88 14.85 -4.92
C TYR A 343 17.80 15.87 -4.55
N PRO A 344 18.13 17.16 -4.43
CA PRO A 344 17.16 18.21 -4.14
C PRO A 344 16.29 18.47 -5.37
N SER A 345 15.70 17.40 -5.90
CA SER A 345 14.72 17.50 -6.99
C SER A 345 13.42 18.00 -6.40
N TYR A 346 12.88 19.00 -7.02
CA TYR A 346 11.58 19.59 -6.71
C TYR A 346 10.48 18.52 -6.61
N ASN A 347 10.52 17.57 -7.52
CA ASN A 347 9.54 16.52 -7.66
C ASN A 347 9.55 15.53 -6.49
N LEU A 348 10.68 15.38 -5.78
CA LEU A 348 10.80 14.43 -4.68
C LEU A 348 10.46 15.03 -3.30
N LYS A 349 10.34 16.37 -3.18
CA LYS A 349 10.04 17.01 -1.89
C LYS A 349 8.76 16.49 -1.25
N ALA A 350 7.67 16.43 -2.02
CA ALA A 350 6.40 15.91 -1.53
C ALA A 350 6.55 14.48 -1.00
N LEU A 351 7.21 13.60 -1.76
CA LEU A 351 7.41 12.21 -1.39
C LEU A 351 8.29 12.04 -0.15
N VAL A 352 9.30 12.90 0.03
CA VAL A 352 10.12 12.95 1.26
C VAL A 352 9.24 13.27 2.47
N TRP A 353 8.34 14.24 2.37
CA TRP A 353 7.42 14.60 3.44
C TRP A 353 6.36 13.53 3.70
N ILE A 354 5.83 12.89 2.65
CA ILE A 354 4.92 11.75 2.77
C ILE A 354 5.60 10.61 3.55
N THR A 355 6.86 10.30 3.21
CA THR A 355 7.63 9.26 3.89
C THR A 355 7.85 9.58 5.36
N ARG A 356 8.22 10.82 5.70
CA ARG A 356 8.41 11.26 7.08
C ARG A 356 7.10 11.23 7.86
N ALA A 357 6.02 11.75 7.27
CA ALA A 357 4.69 11.74 7.88
C ALA A 357 4.22 10.29 8.17
N LEU A 358 4.42 9.37 7.23
CA LEU A 358 4.08 7.96 7.44
C LEU A 358 4.82 7.38 8.64
N VAL A 359 6.14 7.57 8.73
CA VAL A 359 6.94 7.06 9.86
C VAL A 359 6.45 7.65 11.18
N VAL A 360 6.21 8.96 11.24
CA VAL A 360 5.72 9.63 12.45
C VAL A 360 4.34 9.08 12.85
N ILE A 361 3.40 9.01 11.89
CA ILE A 361 2.04 8.53 12.19
C ILE A 361 2.08 7.09 12.70
N VAL A 362 2.84 6.22 12.04
CA VAL A 362 2.88 4.81 12.45
C VAL A 362 3.59 4.65 13.78
N CYS A 363 4.71 5.32 14.03
CA CYS A 363 5.43 5.19 15.29
C CYS A 363 4.63 5.68 16.50
N PHE A 364 3.80 6.71 16.34
CA PHE A 364 3.11 7.33 17.47
C PHE A 364 1.63 6.99 17.60
N PHE A 365 0.96 6.60 16.51
CA PHE A 365 -0.50 6.44 16.51
C PHE A 365 -0.98 5.05 16.06
N ALA A 366 -0.12 4.16 15.57
CA ALA A 366 -0.54 2.87 15.03
C ALA A 366 0.26 1.70 15.61
N HIS A 367 -0.10 0.49 15.22
CA HIS A 367 0.71 -0.70 15.47
C HIS A 367 1.96 -0.64 14.60
N VAL A 368 3.13 -0.48 15.21
CA VAL A 368 4.38 -0.15 14.50
C VAL A 368 4.78 -1.19 13.44
N GLN A 369 4.52 -2.48 13.68
CA GLN A 369 4.84 -3.55 12.72
C GLN A 369 4.06 -3.44 11.41
N ILE A 370 2.92 -2.74 11.38
CA ILE A 370 2.15 -2.52 10.15
C ILE A 370 2.95 -1.75 9.10
N LEU A 371 4.02 -1.05 9.52
CA LEU A 371 4.92 -0.33 8.61
C LEU A 371 5.55 -1.27 7.59
N ASN A 372 5.84 -2.53 7.97
CA ASN A 372 6.40 -3.54 7.07
C ASN A 372 5.49 -3.82 5.87
N ARG A 373 4.19 -3.62 6.04
CA ARG A 373 3.16 -3.83 5.03
C ARG A 373 2.84 -2.54 4.27
N ILE A 374 2.49 -1.49 4.99
CA ILE A 374 1.95 -0.29 4.36
C ILE A 374 2.99 0.61 3.71
N ALA A 375 4.29 0.51 4.06
CA ALA A 375 5.35 1.30 3.42
C ALA A 375 5.51 1.00 1.91
N SER A 376 4.99 -0.12 1.44
CA SER A 376 5.19 -0.61 0.06
C SER A 376 4.55 0.28 -1.02
N PHE A 377 3.59 1.20 -0.67
CA PHE A 377 3.06 2.17 -1.63
C PHE A 377 4.01 3.35 -1.91
N LEU A 378 5.11 3.47 -1.15
CA LEU A 378 6.11 4.53 -1.29
C LEU A 378 7.34 4.04 -2.04
N PRO A 379 7.71 4.66 -3.16
CA PRO A 379 8.88 4.23 -3.93
C PRO A 379 10.21 4.76 -3.38
N LEU A 380 10.22 5.74 -2.46
CA LEU A 380 11.41 6.49 -2.06
C LEU A 380 12.53 5.59 -1.51
N HIS A 381 12.21 4.68 -0.60
CA HIS A 381 13.17 3.75 -0.01
C HIS A 381 13.71 2.74 -1.04
N LEU A 382 12.88 2.31 -1.97
CA LEU A 382 13.28 1.43 -3.07
C LEU A 382 14.25 2.14 -4.01
N TRP A 383 14.01 3.41 -4.31
CA TRP A 383 14.94 4.22 -5.11
C TRP A 383 16.27 4.43 -4.41
N TYR A 384 16.26 4.67 -3.10
CA TYR A 384 17.50 4.76 -2.32
C TYR A 384 18.31 3.48 -2.41
N LEU A 385 17.69 2.34 -2.15
CA LEU A 385 18.35 1.03 -2.24
C LEU A 385 18.89 0.77 -3.66
N ALA A 386 18.07 1.01 -4.69
CA ALA A 386 18.46 0.80 -6.08
C ALA A 386 19.64 1.69 -6.50
N ASP A 387 19.60 2.97 -6.14
CA ASP A 387 20.68 3.94 -6.44
C ASP A 387 22.00 3.52 -5.79
N ARG A 388 21.96 3.14 -4.50
CA ARG A 388 23.15 2.66 -3.78
C ARG A 388 23.71 1.37 -4.39
N LEU A 389 22.83 0.41 -4.74
CA LEU A 389 23.24 -0.85 -5.40
C LEU A 389 23.81 -0.65 -6.81
N VAL A 390 23.36 0.35 -7.56
CA VAL A 390 23.94 0.69 -8.88
C VAL A 390 25.32 1.30 -8.68
N LYS A 391 25.45 2.31 -7.81
CA LYS A 391 26.72 3.00 -7.53
C LYS A 391 27.79 2.07 -6.98
N THR A 392 27.42 1.14 -6.10
CA THR A 392 28.37 0.13 -5.57
C THR A 392 28.81 -0.87 -6.64
N SER A 393 27.95 -1.21 -7.59
CA SER A 393 28.28 -2.07 -8.72
C SER A 393 29.29 -1.41 -9.66
N ASP A 394 29.15 -0.10 -9.89
CA ASP A 394 30.05 0.69 -10.74
C ASP A 394 31.36 1.05 -10.01
N SER A 395 31.32 1.20 -8.68
CA SER A 395 32.46 1.58 -7.82
C SER A 395 33.30 0.41 -7.31
N LYS A 396 33.07 -0.83 -7.77
CA LYS A 396 34.06 -1.93 -7.58
C LYS A 396 35.46 -1.58 -8.11
N LYS A 397 35.57 -0.38 -8.71
CA LYS A 397 36.85 0.28 -9.12
C LYS A 397 37.36 1.32 -8.13
N MET A 398 36.72 1.61 -7.00
CA MET A 398 37.11 2.62 -6.01
C MET A 398 37.19 2.03 -4.59
N GLU A 399 38.34 2.14 -3.98
CA GLU A 399 38.70 1.69 -2.64
C GLU A 399 38.09 2.55 -1.55
N ASN A 400 36.88 2.33 -1.13
CA ASN A 400 36.32 2.57 0.22
C ASN A 400 34.76 2.58 0.19
N PRO A 401 34.08 1.61 0.76
CA PRO A 401 32.63 1.67 0.94
C PRO A 401 32.30 2.67 2.05
N LYS A 402 31.63 3.77 1.71
CA LYS A 402 31.06 4.71 2.68
C LYS A 402 29.99 4.01 3.54
N GLY A 403 29.80 4.45 4.77
CA GLY A 403 28.93 3.83 5.77
C GLY A 403 27.51 3.46 5.32
N ASP A 404 26.92 4.18 4.36
CA ASP A 404 25.62 3.90 3.77
C ASP A 404 25.50 2.53 3.09
N ASP A 405 26.59 1.96 2.58
CA ASP A 405 26.58 0.65 1.93
C ASP A 405 26.35 -0.48 2.94
N LYS A 406 26.76 -0.28 4.21
CA LYS A 406 26.52 -1.25 5.29
C LYS A 406 25.03 -1.34 5.64
N ILE A 407 24.32 -0.21 5.68
CA ILE A 407 22.88 -0.15 5.95
C ILE A 407 22.09 -0.84 4.83
N VAL A 408 22.45 -0.56 3.58
CA VAL A 408 21.81 -1.20 2.42
C VAL A 408 22.03 -2.71 2.44
N LYS A 409 23.25 -3.17 2.69
CA LYS A 409 23.55 -4.61 2.80
C LYS A 409 22.80 -5.25 3.95
N PHE A 410 22.78 -4.62 5.13
CA PHE A 410 22.01 -5.11 6.27
C PHE A 410 20.52 -5.25 5.92
N TYR A 411 19.92 -4.25 5.28
CA TYR A 411 18.51 -4.29 4.90
C TYR A 411 18.21 -5.40 3.88
N ILE A 412 19.08 -5.63 2.89
CA ILE A 412 18.92 -6.72 1.92
C ILE A 412 19.02 -8.09 2.60
N TYR A 413 19.98 -8.29 3.53
CA TYR A 413 20.09 -9.53 4.30
C TYR A 413 18.86 -9.74 5.20
N TRP A 414 18.40 -8.65 5.82
CA TRP A 414 17.16 -8.71 6.60
C TRP A 414 15.96 -9.11 5.73
N LEU A 415 15.80 -8.55 4.54
CA LEU A 415 14.73 -8.96 3.61
C LEU A 415 14.83 -10.43 3.21
N ALA A 416 16.05 -10.93 2.94
CA ALA A 416 16.26 -12.32 2.58
C ALA A 416 15.86 -13.29 3.71
N PHE A 417 15.99 -12.88 4.97
CA PHE A 417 15.53 -13.62 6.13
C PHE A 417 14.03 -13.38 6.40
N TRP A 418 13.59 -12.11 6.37
CA TRP A 418 12.25 -11.69 6.74
C TRP A 418 11.16 -12.25 5.81
N ILE A 419 11.39 -12.22 4.50
CA ILE A 419 10.38 -12.63 3.52
C ILE A 419 9.97 -14.10 3.70
N PRO A 420 10.89 -15.08 3.77
CA PRO A 420 10.52 -16.46 4.06
C PRO A 420 9.85 -16.63 5.43
N LEU A 421 10.43 -16.03 6.47
CA LEU A 421 9.90 -16.11 7.83
C LEU A 421 8.46 -15.59 7.90
N GLN A 422 8.23 -14.38 7.42
CA GLN A 422 6.92 -13.74 7.48
C GLN A 422 5.88 -14.47 6.60
N THR A 423 6.30 -15.05 5.47
CA THR A 423 5.41 -15.88 4.64
C THR A 423 4.94 -17.13 5.38
N ILE A 424 5.83 -17.79 6.10
CA ILE A 424 5.50 -18.98 6.92
C ILE A 424 4.61 -18.58 8.10
N LEU A 425 4.96 -17.49 8.83
CA LEU A 425 4.16 -17.00 9.96
C LEU A 425 2.75 -16.62 9.51
N PHE A 426 2.61 -15.95 8.37
CA PHE A 426 1.33 -15.61 7.78
C PHE A 426 0.47 -16.85 7.52
N ALA A 427 1.01 -17.83 6.80
CA ALA A 427 0.29 -19.05 6.44
C ALA A 427 -0.06 -19.94 7.65
N ALA A 428 0.75 -19.89 8.71
CA ALA A 428 0.49 -20.58 9.98
C ALA A 428 -0.47 -19.80 10.91
N PHE A 429 -0.93 -18.62 10.50
CA PHE A 429 -1.75 -17.68 11.30
C PHE A 429 -1.04 -17.24 12.60
N LEU A 430 0.28 -17.07 12.56
CA LEU A 430 1.10 -16.70 13.72
C LEU A 430 1.48 -15.21 13.68
N PRO A 431 1.46 -14.50 14.84
CA PRO A 431 2.09 -13.18 14.93
C PRO A 431 3.63 -13.30 14.79
N PRO A 432 4.36 -12.26 14.41
CA PRO A 432 3.86 -10.96 14.02
C PRO A 432 3.63 -10.93 12.52
N ALA A 433 2.45 -10.68 12.17
CA ALA A 433 2.17 -10.44 10.78
C ALA A 433 1.89 -8.96 10.57
#